data_fc8518ec0798c6e42e7dfd1b1f7fdcd2
#
_entry.id   fc8518ec0798c6e42e7dfd1b1f7fdcd2
#
_cell.length_a   1.000
_cell.length_b   1.000
_cell.length_c   1.000
_cell.angle_alpha   90.00
_cell.angle_beta   90.00
_cell.angle_gamma   90.00
#
_symmetry.space_group_name_H-M   'P 1'
#
loop_
_entity.id
_entity.type
_entity.pdbx_description
1 polymer ?
#
loop_
_entity_poly.entity_id
_entity_poly.type
_entity_poly.pdbx_seq_one_letter_code
_entity_poly.pdbx_strand_id
1 'polypeptide(L)'
;MILQEEEGSGQLRVGRRAPIEAVLRYVARVMPPPLPVLPPGTRWLCRKKDLLFLVVEHPPQGRTLRVSRGKPGGDDYQPYRLAFPYVIYVLTFYRDGFEEMKMFFRNSSLGSPTDTLYHTNLPNVRGEPGHYGSQRVCLRYRPEMLEGVALAESVPGLIEFFWSTGFNQDIANSAFGRARARDPRLASLEAWETASRENPLFPLEVDWEPANRDLPGLWLECLKLHGETADPIATASELADILYRLPVGY
;
A
#
# COMPACT_ATOMS: atom_id res chain seq x y z
N MET A 1 4.06 36.05 -28.09
CA MET A 1 3.63 36.53 -26.77
C MET A 1 4.91 36.89 -26.02
N ILE A 2 5.03 38.11 -25.54
CA ILE A 2 6.23 38.63 -24.89
C ILE A 2 5.87 38.81 -23.42
N LEU A 3 6.59 38.10 -22.54
CA LEU A 3 6.40 38.15 -21.08
C LEU A 3 7.58 38.90 -20.43
N GLN A 4 7.32 39.64 -19.37
CA GLN A 4 8.37 40.33 -18.62
C GLN A 4 8.07 40.22 -17.11
N GLU A 5 9.06 39.93 -16.31
CA GLU A 5 8.94 39.87 -14.84
C GLU A 5 8.90 41.33 -14.29
N GLU A 6 7.95 41.59 -13.40
CA GLU A 6 7.89 42.82 -12.66
C GLU A 6 8.82 42.73 -11.45
N GLU A 7 9.79 43.64 -11.35
CA GLU A 7 10.78 43.65 -10.24
C GLU A 7 10.07 43.60 -8.88
N GLY A 8 10.29 42.52 -8.14
CA GLY A 8 9.77 42.30 -6.78
C GLY A 8 8.41 41.67 -6.62
N SER A 9 7.57 41.50 -7.67
CA SER A 9 6.23 40.92 -7.54
C SER A 9 6.10 39.46 -8.00
N GLY A 10 7.03 39.00 -8.79
CA GLY A 10 6.98 37.67 -9.41
C GLY A 10 5.83 37.48 -10.42
N GLN A 11 5.15 38.58 -10.83
CA GLN A 11 4.10 38.54 -11.85
C GLN A 11 4.65 38.80 -13.24
N LEU A 12 4.12 38.07 -14.24
CA LEU A 12 4.44 38.24 -15.65
C LEU A 12 3.37 39.07 -16.35
N ARG A 13 3.76 40.17 -17.01
CA ARG A 13 2.85 40.95 -17.85
C ARG A 13 2.95 40.58 -19.32
N VAL A 14 1.81 40.48 -19.97
CA VAL A 14 1.71 40.21 -21.42
C VAL A 14 2.15 41.43 -22.18
N GLY A 15 3.02 41.28 -23.19
CA GLY A 15 3.39 42.31 -24.12
C GLY A 15 4.86 42.73 -24.11
N ARG A 16 5.68 42.18 -23.22
CA ARG A 16 7.14 42.49 -23.15
C ARG A 16 8.02 41.25 -23.36
N ARG A 17 9.22 41.43 -23.87
CA ARG A 17 10.21 40.35 -24.05
C ARG A 17 10.80 39.95 -22.70
N ALA A 18 10.71 38.69 -22.34
CA ALA A 18 11.39 38.13 -21.20
C ALA A 18 12.41 37.08 -21.63
N PRO A 19 13.58 36.98 -20.98
CA PRO A 19 14.51 35.88 -21.19
C PRO A 19 13.82 34.55 -20.91
N ILE A 20 14.15 33.52 -21.68
CA ILE A 20 13.54 32.20 -21.54
C ILE A 20 13.70 31.62 -20.13
N GLU A 21 14.82 31.93 -19.48
CA GLU A 21 15.08 31.51 -18.09
C GLU A 21 14.12 32.18 -17.09
N ALA A 22 13.69 33.43 -17.31
CA ALA A 22 12.70 34.10 -16.47
C ALA A 22 11.32 33.44 -16.64
N VAL A 23 10.96 33.09 -17.86
CA VAL A 23 9.72 32.34 -18.15
C VAL A 23 9.75 30.98 -17.50
N LEU A 24 10.83 30.23 -17.63
CA LEU A 24 10.99 28.90 -17.02
C LEU A 24 10.95 28.97 -15.49
N ARG A 25 11.61 29.96 -14.87
CA ARG A 25 11.54 30.19 -13.43
C ARG A 25 10.14 30.55 -12.95
N TYR A 26 9.42 31.36 -13.69
CA TYR A 26 8.03 31.70 -13.39
C TYR A 26 7.13 30.47 -13.49
N VAL A 27 7.23 29.71 -14.59
CA VAL A 27 6.48 28.47 -14.78
C VAL A 27 6.76 27.48 -13.64
N ALA A 28 8.03 27.30 -13.26
CA ALA A 28 8.41 26.42 -12.15
C ALA A 28 7.87 26.87 -10.77
N ARG A 29 7.63 28.20 -10.59
CA ARG A 29 7.01 28.73 -9.36
C ARG A 29 5.48 28.63 -9.34
N VAL A 30 4.85 28.78 -10.50
CA VAL A 30 3.38 28.91 -10.61
C VAL A 30 2.71 27.59 -10.96
N MET A 31 3.39 26.74 -11.70
CA MET A 31 2.89 25.39 -11.95
C MET A 31 3.16 24.52 -10.73
N PRO A 32 2.12 23.93 -10.12
CA PRO A 32 2.37 22.92 -9.11
C PRO A 32 3.23 21.81 -9.73
N PRO A 33 4.14 21.21 -8.97
CA PRO A 33 4.88 20.05 -9.46
C PRO A 33 3.88 19.04 -10.00
N PRO A 34 4.17 18.36 -11.13
CA PRO A 34 3.27 17.36 -11.65
C PRO A 34 2.95 16.36 -10.54
N LEU A 35 1.66 16.15 -10.30
CA LEU A 35 1.24 15.16 -9.32
C LEU A 35 1.84 13.79 -9.73
N PRO A 36 2.45 13.06 -8.82
CA PRO A 36 2.96 11.74 -9.14
C PRO A 36 1.81 10.86 -9.63
N VAL A 37 2.03 10.13 -10.70
CA VAL A 37 1.09 9.10 -11.12
C VAL A 37 1.06 8.04 -10.02
N LEU A 38 -0.12 7.85 -9.44
CA LEU A 38 -0.30 6.88 -8.36
C LEU A 38 -0.59 5.49 -8.95
N PRO A 39 -0.15 4.43 -8.26
CA PRO A 39 -0.50 3.06 -8.64
C PRO A 39 -2.02 2.87 -8.71
N PRO A 40 -2.53 2.05 -9.65
CA PRO A 40 -3.93 1.67 -9.67
C PRO A 40 -4.39 1.09 -8.33
N GLY A 41 -5.59 1.44 -7.89
CA GLY A 41 -6.12 0.98 -6.61
C GLY A 41 -5.59 1.73 -5.39
N THR A 42 -4.83 2.80 -5.55
CA THR A 42 -4.41 3.65 -4.42
C THR A 42 -5.64 4.19 -3.69
N ARG A 43 -5.72 3.94 -2.38
CA ARG A 43 -6.80 4.38 -1.48
C ARG A 43 -6.36 5.46 -0.52
N TRP A 44 -5.11 5.41 -0.08
CA TRP A 44 -4.57 6.38 0.86
C TRP A 44 -3.08 6.59 0.61
N LEU A 45 -2.62 7.82 0.82
CA LEU A 45 -1.22 8.21 0.71
C LEU A 45 -0.93 9.21 1.81
N CYS A 46 0.11 8.94 2.61
CA CYS A 46 0.67 9.89 3.56
C CYS A 46 2.16 10.08 3.29
N ARG A 47 2.61 11.32 3.39
CA ARG A 47 4.04 11.62 3.30
C ARG A 47 4.44 12.54 4.44
N LYS A 48 5.56 12.24 5.08
CA LYS A 48 6.21 13.13 6.04
C LYS A 48 7.72 13.06 5.84
N LYS A 49 8.32 14.17 5.43
CA LYS A 49 9.74 14.25 5.04
C LYS A 49 10.09 13.16 4.00
N ASP A 50 11.02 12.27 4.38
CA ASP A 50 11.52 11.18 3.56
C ASP A 50 10.68 9.90 3.66
N LEU A 51 9.65 9.92 4.51
CA LEU A 51 8.77 8.77 4.74
C LEU A 51 7.53 8.87 3.86
N LEU A 52 7.25 7.82 3.10
CA LEU A 52 6.06 7.66 2.30
C LEU A 52 5.31 6.40 2.73
N PHE A 53 4.02 6.53 2.98
CA PHE A 53 3.11 5.45 3.35
C PHE A 53 2.00 5.41 2.32
N LEU A 54 1.89 4.30 1.61
CA LEU A 54 0.97 4.11 0.50
C LEU A 54 0.08 2.92 0.75
N VAL A 55 -1.23 3.10 0.53
CA VAL A 55 -2.22 2.03 0.64
C VAL A 55 -2.85 1.75 -0.72
N VAL A 56 -2.76 0.50 -1.14
CA VAL A 56 -3.33 0.00 -2.39
C VAL A 56 -4.33 -1.10 -2.09
N GLU A 57 -5.48 -1.06 -2.71
CA GLU A 57 -6.52 -2.08 -2.62
C GLU A 57 -6.66 -2.82 -3.93
N HIS A 58 -6.67 -4.15 -3.84
CA HIS A 58 -7.13 -5.00 -4.93
C HIS A 58 -8.52 -5.54 -4.63
N PRO A 59 -9.45 -5.52 -5.60
CA PRO A 59 -10.78 -6.10 -5.44
C PRO A 59 -10.70 -7.62 -5.31
N PRO A 60 -11.82 -8.29 -4.93
CA PRO A 60 -11.90 -9.74 -4.88
C PRO A 60 -11.44 -10.37 -6.18
N GLN A 61 -10.55 -11.37 -6.07
CA GLN A 61 -9.93 -11.99 -7.24
C GLN A 61 -9.46 -13.41 -6.95
N GLY A 62 -9.41 -14.24 -7.99
CA GLY A 62 -8.73 -15.54 -7.95
C GLY A 62 -7.26 -15.41 -8.31
N ARG A 63 -6.38 -16.08 -7.53
CA ARG A 63 -4.94 -16.17 -7.82
C ARG A 63 -4.44 -17.58 -7.66
N THR A 64 -3.39 -17.93 -8.41
CA THR A 64 -2.69 -19.20 -8.25
C THR A 64 -1.47 -19.00 -7.37
N LEU A 65 -1.42 -19.71 -6.23
CA LEU A 65 -0.28 -19.75 -5.36
C LEU A 65 0.52 -21.03 -5.63
N ARG A 66 1.83 -20.90 -5.73
CA ARG A 66 2.76 -22.04 -5.78
C ARG A 66 3.30 -22.30 -4.38
N VAL A 67 2.89 -23.37 -3.73
CA VAL A 67 3.26 -23.67 -2.34
C VAL A 67 4.19 -24.87 -2.28
N SER A 68 5.31 -24.69 -1.56
CA SER A 68 6.31 -25.76 -1.39
C SER A 68 5.73 -26.91 -0.54
N ARG A 69 5.91 -28.14 -1.02
CA ARG A 69 5.55 -29.38 -0.31
C ARG A 69 6.65 -29.88 0.63
N GLY A 70 7.86 -29.38 0.48
CA GLY A 70 9.04 -29.90 1.14
C GLY A 70 9.79 -28.84 1.94
N LYS A 71 11.10 -29.08 2.11
CA LYS A 71 11.98 -28.13 2.79
C LYS A 71 12.10 -26.83 1.99
N PRO A 72 12.29 -25.68 2.68
CA PRO A 72 12.54 -24.40 2.01
C PRO A 72 13.66 -24.50 0.98
N GLY A 73 13.41 -23.98 -0.23
CA GLY A 73 14.38 -24.00 -1.32
C GLY A 73 14.36 -25.24 -2.22
N GLY A 74 13.47 -26.20 -1.97
CA GLY A 74 13.21 -27.30 -2.92
C GLY A 74 12.34 -26.84 -4.10
N ASP A 75 12.45 -27.51 -5.23
CA ASP A 75 11.72 -27.19 -6.47
C ASP A 75 10.32 -27.81 -6.56
N ASP A 76 9.88 -28.52 -5.52
CA ASP A 76 8.58 -29.20 -5.48
C ASP A 76 7.49 -28.23 -4.99
N TYR A 77 6.87 -27.55 -5.94
CA TYR A 77 5.77 -26.60 -5.69
C TYR A 77 4.45 -27.15 -6.25
N GLN A 78 3.43 -27.16 -5.38
CA GLN A 78 2.05 -27.40 -5.80
C GLN A 78 1.31 -26.09 -6.06
N PRO A 79 0.65 -25.94 -7.22
CA PRO A 79 -0.22 -24.81 -7.46
C PRO A 79 -1.59 -25.01 -6.78
N TYR A 80 -2.12 -23.95 -6.16
CA TYR A 80 -3.47 -23.86 -5.63
C TYR A 80 -4.15 -22.62 -6.21
N ARG A 81 -5.33 -22.78 -6.77
CA ARG A 81 -6.13 -21.64 -7.28
C ARG A 81 -7.12 -21.19 -6.22
N LEU A 82 -6.81 -20.10 -5.55
CA LEU A 82 -7.54 -19.58 -4.41
C LEU A 82 -8.26 -18.29 -4.75
N ALA A 83 -9.48 -18.13 -4.21
CA ALA A 83 -10.21 -16.86 -4.21
C ALA A 83 -9.81 -16.03 -3.00
N PHE A 84 -9.71 -14.71 -3.18
CA PHE A 84 -9.37 -13.75 -2.15
C PHE A 84 -10.44 -12.68 -2.03
N PRO A 85 -10.66 -12.13 -0.81
CA PRO A 85 -11.54 -10.97 -0.61
C PRO A 85 -10.85 -9.70 -1.13
N TYR A 86 -11.26 -8.52 -0.68
CA TYR A 86 -10.46 -7.30 -0.88
C TYR A 86 -9.12 -7.46 -0.16
N VAL A 87 -8.04 -7.19 -0.88
CA VAL A 87 -6.68 -7.26 -0.34
C VAL A 87 -6.12 -5.84 -0.23
N ILE A 88 -5.76 -5.47 0.99
CA ILE A 88 -5.18 -4.17 1.30
C ILE A 88 -3.68 -4.34 1.49
N TYR A 89 -2.91 -3.66 0.65
CA TYR A 89 -1.46 -3.58 0.76
C TYR A 89 -1.08 -2.24 1.35
N VAL A 90 -0.27 -2.27 2.40
CA VAL A 90 0.31 -1.11 3.04
C VAL A 90 1.81 -1.14 2.77
N LEU A 91 2.28 -0.21 1.94
CA LEU A 91 3.69 -0.11 1.55
C LEU A 91 4.33 1.10 2.20
N THR A 92 5.53 0.90 2.73
CA THR A 92 6.34 1.96 3.33
C THR A 92 7.62 2.14 2.52
N PHE A 93 7.94 3.40 2.22
CA PHE A 93 9.18 3.80 1.58
C PHE A 93 9.87 4.84 2.45
N TYR A 94 11.18 4.74 2.58
CA TYR A 94 12.00 5.71 3.28
C TYR A 94 13.18 6.12 2.41
N ARG A 95 13.38 7.44 2.24
CA ARG A 95 14.42 8.00 1.33
C ARG A 95 14.33 7.38 -0.07
N ASP A 96 13.09 7.32 -0.60
CA ASP A 96 12.73 6.74 -1.90
C ASP A 96 13.03 5.22 -2.04
N GLY A 97 13.55 4.56 -0.99
CA GLY A 97 13.76 3.12 -0.94
C GLY A 97 12.54 2.38 -0.34
N PHE A 98 12.20 1.23 -0.91
CA PHE A 98 11.17 0.35 -0.33
C PHE A 98 11.67 -0.28 0.96
N GLU A 99 10.85 -0.23 2.03
CA GLU A 99 11.18 -0.82 3.33
C GLU A 99 10.38 -2.07 3.64
N GLU A 100 9.05 -1.94 3.59
CA GLU A 100 8.18 -3.06 3.92
C GLU A 100 6.85 -2.99 3.18
N MET A 101 6.22 -4.15 3.08
CA MET A 101 4.82 -4.30 2.70
C MET A 101 4.10 -5.11 3.77
N LYS A 102 2.94 -4.62 4.22
CA LYS A 102 1.99 -5.36 5.04
C LYS A 102 0.76 -5.68 4.21
N MET A 103 0.08 -6.79 4.53
CA MET A 103 -1.10 -7.24 3.80
C MET A 103 -2.24 -7.54 4.76
N PHE A 104 -3.42 -7.07 4.42
CA PHE A 104 -4.65 -7.29 5.19
C PHE A 104 -5.80 -7.71 4.27
N PHE A 105 -6.80 -8.37 4.83
CA PHE A 105 -8.05 -8.68 4.14
C PHE A 105 -9.18 -7.76 4.58
N ARG A 106 -10.20 -7.64 3.71
CA ARG A 106 -11.48 -7.00 4.01
C ARG A 106 -12.62 -7.67 3.26
N ASN A 107 -13.82 -7.67 3.84
CA ASN A 107 -15.02 -8.20 3.20
C ASN A 107 -15.70 -7.19 2.26
N SER A 108 -15.33 -5.92 2.36
CA SER A 108 -15.81 -4.81 1.53
C SER A 108 -14.67 -3.88 1.15
N SER A 109 -14.86 -3.09 0.12
CA SER A 109 -13.91 -2.05 -0.26
C SER A 109 -13.62 -1.09 0.89
N LEU A 110 -12.40 -0.58 0.96
CA LEU A 110 -11.96 0.40 1.93
C LEU A 110 -12.68 1.74 1.69
N GLY A 111 -13.58 2.09 2.57
CA GLY A 111 -14.36 3.33 2.52
C GLY A 111 -13.82 4.43 3.43
N SER A 112 -13.13 4.05 4.52
CA SER A 112 -12.55 4.97 5.50
C SER A 112 -11.16 4.48 5.95
N PRO A 113 -10.22 5.39 6.26
CA PRO A 113 -8.95 5.02 6.87
C PRO A 113 -9.09 4.28 8.21
N THR A 114 -10.21 4.47 8.91
CA THR A 114 -10.52 3.84 10.20
C THR A 114 -11.26 2.51 10.08
N ASP A 115 -11.49 2.04 8.86
CA ASP A 115 -12.12 0.75 8.63
C ASP A 115 -11.29 -0.40 9.21
N THR A 116 -11.97 -1.40 9.76
CA THR A 116 -11.31 -2.58 10.33
C THR A 116 -10.53 -3.36 9.26
N LEU A 117 -9.27 -3.61 9.55
CA LEU A 117 -8.41 -4.50 8.79
C LEU A 117 -8.40 -5.88 9.42
N TYR A 118 -8.30 -6.92 8.60
CA TYR A 118 -8.31 -8.32 9.04
C TYR A 118 -6.99 -9.02 8.73
N HIS A 119 -6.62 -9.97 9.58
CA HIS A 119 -5.46 -10.82 9.36
C HIS A 119 -5.64 -11.65 8.08
N THR A 120 -4.54 -11.80 7.33
CA THR A 120 -4.47 -12.80 6.28
C THR A 120 -4.11 -14.16 6.88
N ASN A 121 -4.52 -15.25 6.26
CA ASN A 121 -4.09 -16.61 6.62
C ASN A 121 -3.13 -17.17 5.54
N LEU A 122 -2.32 -16.31 4.97
CA LEU A 122 -1.37 -16.68 3.91
C LEU A 122 -0.03 -17.12 4.46
N PRO A 123 0.59 -18.16 3.88
CA PRO A 123 2.02 -18.38 3.99
C PRO A 123 2.79 -17.14 3.50
N ASN A 124 4.03 -16.96 3.95
CA ASN A 124 4.87 -15.79 3.67
C ASN A 124 4.33 -14.44 4.19
N VAL A 125 3.26 -14.45 4.98
CA VAL A 125 2.78 -13.29 5.72
C VAL A 125 2.86 -13.59 7.22
N ARG A 126 3.53 -12.75 8.00
CA ARG A 126 3.68 -12.95 9.44
C ARG A 126 2.35 -12.78 10.16
N GLY A 127 1.84 -13.88 10.69
CA GLY A 127 0.48 -13.96 11.25
C GLY A 127 0.36 -13.76 12.76
N GLU A 128 1.40 -13.31 13.49
CA GLU A 128 1.36 -13.17 14.94
C GLU A 128 0.60 -11.90 15.36
N PRO A 129 -0.53 -12.04 16.09
CA PRO A 129 -1.27 -10.89 16.61
C PRO A 129 -0.46 -10.09 17.62
N GLY A 130 -0.61 -8.77 17.60
CA GLY A 130 0.00 -7.88 18.60
C GLY A 130 1.49 -7.58 18.44
N HIS A 131 2.17 -8.22 17.49
CA HIS A 131 3.57 -7.94 17.20
C HIS A 131 3.69 -6.81 16.16
N TYR A 132 4.68 -5.94 16.32
CA TYR A 132 5.00 -4.86 15.36
C TYR A 132 5.16 -5.39 13.92
N GLY A 133 5.75 -6.56 13.74
CA GLY A 133 5.89 -7.21 12.44
C GLY A 133 4.65 -7.98 11.96
N SER A 134 3.49 -7.87 12.65
CA SER A 134 2.27 -8.56 12.23
C SER A 134 1.82 -8.12 10.83
N GLN A 135 1.42 -9.08 10.02
CA GLN A 135 1.01 -8.90 8.63
C GLN A 135 2.12 -8.42 7.67
N ARG A 136 3.38 -8.38 8.12
CA ARG A 136 4.50 -8.11 7.24
C ARG A 136 4.69 -9.25 6.23
N VAL A 137 4.77 -8.86 4.98
CA VAL A 137 5.02 -9.78 3.86
C VAL A 137 6.51 -10.15 3.80
N CYS A 138 6.82 -11.44 3.66
CA CYS A 138 8.18 -11.88 3.39
C CYS A 138 8.49 -11.70 1.90
N LEU A 139 9.19 -10.64 1.57
CA LEU A 139 9.69 -10.36 0.22
C LEU A 139 11.22 -10.55 0.22
N ARG A 140 11.71 -11.44 -0.63
CA ARG A 140 13.15 -11.53 -0.96
C ARG A 140 13.48 -10.50 -2.06
N TYR A 141 13.25 -9.25 -1.72
CA TYR A 141 13.40 -8.14 -2.63
C TYR A 141 14.85 -7.64 -2.63
N ARG A 142 15.32 -7.16 -3.80
CA ARG A 142 16.60 -6.48 -3.95
C ARG A 142 16.35 -5.01 -4.30
N PRO A 143 17.02 -4.05 -3.60
CA PRO A 143 16.80 -2.62 -3.82
C PRO A 143 16.95 -2.20 -5.29
N GLU A 144 17.87 -2.82 -6.01
CA GLU A 144 18.18 -2.53 -7.41
C GLU A 144 16.99 -2.75 -8.36
N MET A 145 16.00 -3.55 -7.94
CA MET A 145 14.80 -3.82 -8.75
C MET A 145 13.88 -2.59 -8.91
N LEU A 146 14.03 -1.57 -8.06
CA LEU A 146 13.18 -0.38 -8.08
C LEU A 146 13.97 0.91 -8.34
N GLU A 147 15.29 0.83 -8.51
CA GLU A 147 16.10 2.01 -8.75
C GLU A 147 15.67 2.70 -10.04
N GLY A 148 15.30 3.99 -9.92
CA GLY A 148 14.81 4.80 -11.04
C GLY A 148 13.41 4.47 -11.56
N VAL A 149 12.69 3.53 -10.92
CA VAL A 149 11.33 3.14 -11.32
C VAL A 149 10.29 4.01 -10.61
N ALA A 150 9.33 4.56 -11.36
CA ALA A 150 8.26 5.38 -10.78
C ALA A 150 7.33 4.54 -9.88
N LEU A 151 6.72 5.17 -8.86
CA LEU A 151 5.79 4.50 -7.94
C LEU A 151 4.65 3.77 -8.67
N ALA A 152 4.14 4.37 -9.75
CA ALA A 152 3.06 3.78 -10.55
C ALA A 152 3.42 2.41 -11.15
N GLU A 153 4.71 2.12 -11.35
CA GLU A 153 5.22 0.87 -11.91
C GLU A 153 5.83 -0.02 -10.83
N SER A 154 6.57 0.57 -9.90
CA SER A 154 7.27 -0.17 -8.85
C SER A 154 6.31 -0.87 -7.88
N VAL A 155 5.22 -0.23 -7.49
CA VAL A 155 4.26 -0.79 -6.53
C VAL A 155 3.51 -1.99 -7.11
N PRO A 156 2.89 -1.93 -8.30
CA PRO A 156 2.35 -3.12 -8.95
C PRO A 156 3.38 -4.23 -9.11
N GLY A 157 4.62 -3.87 -9.49
CA GLY A 157 5.73 -4.81 -9.62
C GLY A 157 6.04 -5.56 -8.31
N LEU A 158 6.11 -4.85 -7.17
CA LEU A 158 6.30 -5.46 -5.84
C LEU A 158 5.17 -6.40 -5.46
N ILE A 159 3.92 -5.98 -5.70
CA ILE A 159 2.74 -6.80 -5.41
C ILE A 159 2.76 -8.07 -6.26
N GLU A 160 2.98 -7.96 -7.57
CA GLU A 160 3.06 -9.14 -8.44
C GLU A 160 4.29 -10.01 -8.14
N PHE A 161 5.40 -9.42 -7.75
CA PHE A 161 6.57 -10.17 -7.29
C PHE A 161 6.22 -11.05 -6.08
N PHE A 162 5.50 -10.52 -5.08
CA PHE A 162 5.01 -11.33 -3.95
C PHE A 162 4.16 -12.51 -4.42
N TRP A 163 3.18 -12.28 -5.28
CA TRP A 163 2.28 -13.34 -5.74
C TRP A 163 2.95 -14.37 -6.64
N SER A 164 4.02 -13.99 -7.34
CA SER A 164 4.80 -14.89 -8.21
C SER A 164 5.84 -15.72 -7.46
N THR A 165 6.17 -15.38 -6.20
CA THR A 165 7.13 -16.13 -5.40
C THR A 165 6.60 -17.51 -5.02
N GLY A 166 7.51 -18.42 -4.68
CA GLY A 166 7.13 -19.65 -4.01
C GLY A 166 6.73 -19.40 -2.57
N PHE A 167 5.57 -19.89 -2.18
CA PHE A 167 5.08 -19.82 -0.81
C PHE A 167 5.59 -21.00 0.00
N ASN A 168 5.92 -20.79 1.26
CA ASN A 168 6.36 -21.82 2.18
C ASN A 168 5.89 -21.51 3.62
N GLN A 169 6.15 -22.43 4.54
CA GLN A 169 5.75 -22.29 5.95
C GLN A 169 6.92 -21.87 6.85
N ASP A 170 7.97 -21.26 6.31
CA ASP A 170 9.16 -20.85 7.08
C ASP A 170 8.83 -19.82 8.17
N ILE A 171 7.86 -18.97 7.91
CA ILE A 171 7.29 -18.10 8.94
C ILE A 171 6.27 -18.93 9.67
N ALA A 172 6.61 -19.38 10.88
CA ALA A 172 5.73 -20.11 11.76
C ALA A 172 4.42 -19.32 11.90
N ASN A 173 3.38 -19.87 11.29
CA ASN A 173 2.13 -19.18 11.31
C ASN A 173 1.03 -20.20 11.68
N SER A 174 0.37 -19.93 12.78
CA SER A 174 -0.84 -20.60 13.20
C SER A 174 -2.07 -20.16 12.39
N ALA A 175 -1.87 -19.48 11.26
CA ALA A 175 -2.93 -18.82 10.50
C ALA A 175 -4.04 -19.79 10.08
N PHE A 176 -3.68 -20.97 9.55
CA PHE A 176 -4.68 -21.98 9.19
C PHE A 176 -5.41 -22.55 10.41
N GLY A 177 -4.73 -22.70 11.55
CA GLY A 177 -5.37 -23.13 12.79
C GLY A 177 -6.41 -22.11 13.29
N ARG A 178 -6.07 -20.83 13.28
CA ARG A 178 -7.00 -19.75 13.64
C ARG A 178 -8.12 -19.59 12.63
N ALA A 179 -7.81 -19.62 11.33
CA ALA A 179 -8.80 -19.51 10.27
C ALA A 179 -9.80 -20.67 10.30
N ARG A 180 -9.34 -21.91 10.53
CA ARG A 180 -10.19 -23.10 10.70
C ARG A 180 -11.21 -22.94 11.83
N ALA A 181 -10.81 -22.30 12.92
CA ALA A 181 -11.72 -22.09 14.06
C ALA A 181 -12.87 -21.13 13.72
N ARG A 182 -12.70 -20.28 12.72
CA ARG A 182 -13.70 -19.32 12.25
C ARG A 182 -14.51 -19.85 11.05
N ASP A 183 -13.82 -20.47 10.10
CA ASP A 183 -14.44 -21.01 8.89
C ASP A 183 -13.70 -22.29 8.44
N PRO A 184 -14.38 -23.46 8.42
CA PRO A 184 -13.77 -24.72 8.05
C PRO A 184 -13.28 -24.74 6.60
N ARG A 185 -13.81 -23.89 5.72
CA ARG A 185 -13.37 -23.74 4.33
C ARG A 185 -11.92 -23.25 4.23
N LEU A 186 -11.37 -22.68 5.30
CA LEU A 186 -10.00 -22.16 5.39
C LEU A 186 -9.06 -23.07 6.21
N ALA A 187 -9.47 -24.30 6.49
CA ALA A 187 -8.68 -25.21 7.33
C ALA A 187 -7.35 -25.65 6.67
N SER A 188 -7.28 -25.65 5.36
CA SER A 188 -6.10 -25.98 4.56
C SER A 188 -6.20 -25.32 3.18
N LEU A 189 -5.10 -25.39 2.41
CA LEU A 189 -5.09 -24.89 1.01
C LEU A 189 -6.06 -25.68 0.12
N GLU A 190 -6.18 -26.98 0.33
CA GLU A 190 -7.10 -27.86 -0.42
C GLU A 190 -8.56 -27.50 -0.13
N ALA A 191 -8.90 -27.28 1.15
CA ALA A 191 -10.24 -26.86 1.55
C ALA A 191 -10.58 -25.49 0.95
N TRP A 192 -9.62 -24.55 1.03
CA TRP A 192 -9.78 -23.21 0.44
C TRP A 192 -9.94 -23.28 -1.08
N GLU A 193 -9.13 -24.08 -1.78
CA GLU A 193 -9.26 -24.26 -3.22
C GLU A 193 -10.62 -24.84 -3.62
N THR A 194 -11.10 -25.84 -2.87
CA THR A 194 -12.41 -26.44 -3.11
C THR A 194 -13.51 -25.38 -2.95
N ALA A 195 -13.52 -24.64 -1.85
CA ALA A 195 -14.47 -23.57 -1.63
C ALA A 195 -14.39 -22.46 -2.68
N SER A 196 -13.17 -22.12 -3.12
CA SER A 196 -12.95 -21.12 -4.19
C SER A 196 -13.54 -21.55 -5.53
N ARG A 197 -13.53 -22.86 -5.81
CA ARG A 197 -14.11 -23.41 -7.03
C ARG A 197 -15.63 -23.41 -6.99
N GLU A 198 -16.21 -23.70 -5.82
CA GLU A 198 -17.66 -23.74 -5.60
C GLU A 198 -18.26 -22.33 -5.57
N ASN A 199 -17.63 -21.41 -4.84
CA ASN A 199 -18.04 -20.02 -4.76
C ASN A 199 -16.80 -19.07 -4.75
N PRO A 200 -16.45 -18.45 -5.88
CA PRO A 200 -15.30 -17.52 -5.93
C PRO A 200 -15.44 -16.28 -5.03
N LEU A 201 -16.64 -15.98 -4.54
CA LEU A 201 -16.90 -14.83 -3.66
C LEU A 201 -17.04 -15.23 -2.19
N PHE A 202 -16.91 -16.53 -1.85
CA PHE A 202 -17.01 -16.97 -0.46
C PHE A 202 -16.09 -16.21 0.52
N PRO A 203 -14.90 -15.72 0.12
CA PRO A 203 -14.05 -14.97 1.05
C PRO A 203 -14.67 -13.67 1.57
N LEU A 204 -15.68 -13.14 0.89
CA LEU A 204 -16.43 -11.95 1.36
C LEU A 204 -17.40 -12.28 2.49
N GLU A 205 -17.73 -13.55 2.70
CA GLU A 205 -18.66 -14.06 3.73
C GLU A 205 -17.91 -14.52 4.99
N VAL A 206 -16.60 -14.69 4.90
CA VAL A 206 -15.75 -15.19 5.98
C VAL A 206 -15.69 -14.19 7.14
N ASP A 207 -15.86 -14.67 8.37
CA ASP A 207 -15.58 -13.89 9.59
C ASP A 207 -14.07 -13.86 9.85
N TRP A 208 -13.33 -13.04 9.11
CA TRP A 208 -11.90 -12.89 9.26
C TRP A 208 -11.52 -12.39 10.65
N GLU A 209 -10.37 -12.80 11.16
CA GLU A 209 -9.84 -12.35 12.44
C GLU A 209 -9.45 -10.87 12.37
N PRO A 210 -10.03 -9.97 13.21
CA PRO A 210 -9.65 -8.57 13.22
C PRO A 210 -8.17 -8.38 13.60
N ALA A 211 -7.47 -7.56 12.83
CA ALA A 211 -6.07 -7.22 13.13
C ALA A 211 -5.92 -6.23 14.30
N ASN A 212 -7.04 -5.66 14.77
CA ASN A 212 -7.07 -4.59 15.78
C ASN A 212 -6.18 -3.40 15.41
N ARG A 213 -6.16 -3.10 14.13
CA ARG A 213 -5.36 -2.04 13.50
C ARG A 213 -6.22 -1.33 12.47
N ASP A 214 -5.97 -0.05 12.32
CA ASP A 214 -6.47 0.79 11.23
C ASP A 214 -5.30 1.51 10.54
N LEU A 215 -5.55 2.18 9.44
CA LEU A 215 -4.49 2.85 8.69
C LEU A 215 -3.84 4.01 9.47
N PRO A 216 -4.58 4.86 10.21
CA PRO A 216 -3.98 5.87 11.09
C PRO A 216 -3.03 5.26 12.13
N GLY A 217 -3.42 4.17 12.77
CA GLY A 217 -2.58 3.47 13.74
C GLY A 217 -1.30 2.91 13.12
N LEU A 218 -1.39 2.31 11.93
CA LEU A 218 -0.23 1.83 11.18
C LEU A 218 0.69 2.97 10.76
N TRP A 219 0.13 4.11 10.34
CA TRP A 219 0.91 5.31 10.03
C TRP A 219 1.66 5.85 11.24
N LEU A 220 1.00 5.94 12.41
CA LEU A 220 1.63 6.37 13.65
C LEU A 220 2.76 5.43 14.09
N GLU A 221 2.60 4.12 13.92
CA GLU A 221 3.68 3.16 14.16
C GLU A 221 4.87 3.39 13.23
N CYS A 222 4.60 3.62 11.96
CA CYS A 222 5.62 3.90 10.97
C CYS A 222 6.40 5.18 11.32
N LEU A 223 5.71 6.26 11.70
CA LEU A 223 6.34 7.51 12.16
C LEU A 223 7.26 7.27 13.37
N LYS A 224 6.78 6.54 14.38
CA LYS A 224 7.57 6.25 15.60
C LYS A 224 8.87 5.52 15.29
N LEU A 225 8.85 4.56 14.36
CA LEU A 225 10.05 3.82 13.97
C LEU A 225 11.12 4.70 13.35
N HIS A 226 10.70 5.72 12.60
CA HIS A 226 11.62 6.66 11.97
C HIS A 226 11.96 7.86 12.86
N GLY A 227 11.60 7.81 14.14
CA GLY A 227 11.85 8.90 15.08
C GLY A 227 11.06 10.17 14.78
N GLU A 228 9.98 10.04 13.98
CA GLU A 228 9.08 11.13 13.65
C GLU A 228 7.92 11.16 14.66
N THR A 229 7.60 12.34 15.15
CA THR A 229 6.40 12.56 15.97
C THR A 229 5.25 12.98 15.10
N ALA A 230 4.06 12.42 15.32
CA ALA A 230 2.84 13.06 14.85
C ALA A 230 2.65 14.32 15.71
N ASP A 231 2.99 15.46 15.17
CA ASP A 231 2.71 16.73 15.84
C ASP A 231 1.22 17.08 15.61
N PRO A 232 0.36 16.93 16.63
CA PRO A 232 -1.07 17.18 16.47
C PRO A 232 -1.36 18.66 16.19
N ILE A 233 -0.46 19.57 16.54
CA ILE A 233 -0.62 21.02 16.30
C ILE A 233 -0.29 21.35 14.84
N ALA A 234 0.79 20.75 14.29
CA ALA A 234 1.10 20.90 12.87
C ALA A 234 -0.02 20.34 11.99
N THR A 235 -0.57 19.19 12.35
CA THR A 235 -1.67 18.55 11.59
C THR A 235 -2.94 19.42 11.56
N ALA A 236 -3.29 20.10 12.66
CA ALA A 236 -4.44 20.98 12.71
C ALA A 236 -4.22 22.25 11.89
N SER A 237 -3.01 22.82 11.91
CA SER A 237 -2.64 23.99 11.11
C SER A 237 -2.59 23.66 9.62
N GLU A 238 -1.99 22.51 9.25
CA GLU A 238 -1.96 22.03 7.87
C GLU A 238 -3.36 21.71 7.35
N LEU A 239 -4.23 21.13 8.17
CA LEU A 239 -5.61 20.87 7.80
C LEU A 239 -6.38 22.18 7.56
N ALA A 240 -6.19 23.19 8.42
CA ALA A 240 -6.77 24.51 8.25
C ALA A 240 -6.26 25.16 6.95
N ASP A 241 -4.95 25.13 6.68
CA ASP A 241 -4.35 25.64 5.45
C ASP A 241 -4.90 24.95 4.19
N ILE A 242 -5.10 23.63 4.24
CA ILE A 242 -5.71 22.87 3.14
C ILE A 242 -7.18 23.28 2.95
N LEU A 243 -7.94 23.36 4.03
CA LEU A 243 -9.36 23.73 3.96
C LEU A 243 -9.59 25.19 3.49
N TYR A 244 -8.70 26.11 3.85
CA TYR A 244 -8.75 27.50 3.39
C TYR A 244 -8.25 27.71 1.97
N ARG A 245 -7.45 26.77 1.41
CA ARG A 245 -6.94 26.85 0.03
C ARG A 245 -7.77 26.09 -0.98
N LEU A 246 -8.74 25.28 -0.53
CA LEU A 246 -9.69 24.65 -1.46
C LEU A 246 -10.60 25.75 -2.02
N PRO A 247 -10.66 25.95 -3.36
CA PRO A 247 -11.62 26.88 -3.93
C PRO A 247 -13.03 26.39 -3.57
N VAL A 248 -13.77 27.23 -2.89
CA VAL A 248 -15.21 26.99 -2.68
C VAL A 248 -15.85 27.12 -4.05
N GLY A 249 -16.00 25.97 -4.74
CA GLY A 249 -16.72 25.90 -5.99
C GLY A 249 -18.21 26.14 -5.72
N TYR A 250 -18.73 27.22 -6.26
CA TYR A 250 -20.16 27.44 -6.46
C TYR A 250 -20.59 26.79 -7.76
#